data_7c3706494d3707ddc5c4bac24cbb679b
#
_entry.id   7c3706494d3707ddc5c4bac24cbb679b
#
_cell.length_a   1.000
_cell.length_b   1.000
_cell.length_c   1.000
_cell.angle_alpha   90.00
_cell.angle_beta   90.00
_cell.angle_gamma   90.00
#
_symmetry.space_group_name_H-M   'P 1'
#
loop_
_entity.id
_entity.type
_entity.pdbx_description
1 polymer ?
#
loop_
_entity_poly.entity_id
_entity_poly.type
_entity_poly.pdbx_seq_one_letter_code
_entity_poly.pdbx_strand_id
1 'polypeptide(L)'
;ALDFTHAAARKVKTPKYLLGQRDKYTATGIGLALQYDSRDFAPNPYRGLYLNLRETYFPAALGSTETIWRTTFTGNFYQRLWKGCTLAFDAYMEYNTGKEIPWSMVAQLGGGYRMRGYYLGQYRDNGMIEVQAEFRQKIYNRHGIAVWVGAGNVFPSFDRFQWRQTLPNYGIGYRWEFKHRVNVRIDYGRGKHGGSVVFNVNEAF
;
A
#
# COMPACT_ATOMS: atom_id res chain seq x y z
N ALA A 1 4.38 8.18 -17.81
CA ALA A 1 3.30 9.18 -17.80
C ALA A 1 3.68 10.35 -16.90
N LEU A 2 3.29 11.55 -17.28
CA LEU A 2 3.41 12.74 -16.42
C LEU A 2 2.18 12.83 -15.53
N ASP A 3 2.38 13.07 -14.25
CA ASP A 3 1.32 13.19 -13.28
C ASP A 3 1.46 14.52 -12.52
N PHE A 4 0.36 15.26 -12.42
CA PHE A 4 0.29 16.52 -11.67
C PHE A 4 -0.58 16.27 -10.44
N THR A 5 -0.01 16.42 -9.27
CA THR A 5 -0.73 16.23 -8.01
C THR A 5 -0.79 17.54 -7.22
N HIS A 6 -1.98 17.85 -6.72
CA HIS A 6 -2.20 18.97 -5.84
C HIS A 6 -2.95 18.51 -4.58
N ALA A 7 -2.37 18.80 -3.43
CA ALA A 7 -3.00 18.51 -2.13
C ALA A 7 -2.91 19.73 -1.23
N ALA A 8 -4.05 20.15 -0.69
CA ALA A 8 -4.14 21.21 0.29
C ALA A 8 -4.77 20.68 1.59
N ALA A 9 -4.03 20.79 2.69
CA ALA A 9 -4.58 20.44 4.00
C ALA A 9 -5.53 21.52 4.50
N ARG A 10 -6.75 21.11 4.85
CA ARG A 10 -7.72 21.98 5.50
C ARG A 10 -7.23 22.35 6.90
N LYS A 11 -7.48 23.58 7.34
CA LYS A 11 -7.14 24.04 8.70
C LYS A 11 -7.87 23.15 9.72
N VAL A 12 -7.12 22.30 10.41
CA VAL A 12 -7.59 21.46 11.51
C VAL A 12 -6.96 21.99 12.78
N LYS A 13 -7.70 22.02 13.91
CA LYS A 13 -7.09 22.35 15.22
C LYS A 13 -5.92 21.39 15.46
N THR A 14 -4.71 21.94 15.58
CA THR A 14 -3.49 21.16 15.72
C THR A 14 -3.56 20.34 17.01
N PRO A 15 -3.59 19.02 16.96
CA PRO A 15 -3.49 18.21 18.16
C PRO A 15 -2.14 18.44 18.85
N LYS A 16 -2.10 18.39 20.17
CA LYS A 16 -0.87 18.64 20.97
C LYS A 16 0.34 17.77 20.59
N TYR A 17 0.11 16.61 19.95
CA TYR A 17 1.19 15.72 19.48
C TYR A 17 1.84 16.17 18.16
N LEU A 18 1.29 17.15 17.46
CA LEU A 18 1.90 17.75 16.26
C LEU A 18 2.89 18.88 16.61
N LEU A 19 3.53 18.81 17.74
CA LEU A 19 4.45 19.78 18.30
C LEU A 19 5.31 20.49 17.25
N GLY A 20 5.02 21.79 17.03
CA GLY A 20 5.79 22.64 16.14
C GLY A 20 5.52 22.53 14.64
N GLN A 21 4.70 21.60 14.19
CA GLN A 21 4.33 21.51 12.76
C GLN A 21 3.25 22.52 12.41
N ARG A 22 3.28 22.99 11.15
CA ARG A 22 2.31 23.97 10.63
C ARG A 22 0.91 23.37 10.56
N ASP A 23 -0.11 24.15 10.92
CA ASP A 23 -1.52 23.75 10.86
C ASP A 23 -2.03 23.62 9.41
N LYS A 24 -1.34 24.24 8.47
CA LYS A 24 -1.70 24.28 7.05
C LYS A 24 -0.45 24.13 6.20
N TYR A 25 -0.54 23.24 5.22
CA TYR A 25 0.47 23.12 4.18
C TYR A 25 -0.21 22.94 2.82
N THR A 26 0.50 23.27 1.76
CA THR A 26 0.14 23.02 0.36
C THR A 26 1.25 22.19 -0.27
N ALA A 27 0.88 21.18 -1.04
CA ALA A 27 1.80 20.39 -1.82
C ALA A 27 1.32 20.33 -3.26
N THR A 28 2.10 20.88 -4.17
CA THR A 28 1.88 20.84 -5.62
C THR A 28 3.08 20.19 -6.25
N GLY A 29 2.87 19.07 -6.94
CA GLY A 29 3.98 18.25 -7.44
C GLY A 29 3.87 17.87 -8.91
N ILE A 30 5.01 17.55 -9.47
CA ILE A 30 5.16 16.94 -10.80
C ILE A 30 5.70 15.54 -10.62
N GLY A 31 5.06 14.55 -11.24
CA GLY A 31 5.48 13.15 -11.15
C GLY A 31 5.75 12.52 -12.49
N LEU A 32 6.69 11.57 -12.49
CA LEU A 32 6.96 10.66 -13.59
C LEU A 32 6.73 9.24 -13.11
N ALA A 33 6.01 8.45 -13.90
CA ALA A 33 5.78 7.04 -13.61
C ALA A 33 6.24 6.16 -14.77
N LEU A 34 6.96 5.11 -14.42
CA LEU A 34 7.29 3.99 -15.29
C LEU A 34 6.45 2.80 -14.88
N GLN A 35 5.68 2.25 -15.82
CA GLN A 35 4.79 1.14 -15.56
C GLN A 35 4.97 0.03 -16.59
N TYR A 36 5.04 -1.20 -16.10
CA TYR A 36 4.97 -2.42 -16.88
C TYR A 36 3.83 -3.29 -16.36
N ASP A 37 2.93 -3.71 -17.22
CA ASP A 37 1.79 -4.55 -16.87
C ASP A 37 1.61 -5.67 -17.90
N SER A 38 1.83 -6.91 -17.47
CA SER A 38 1.63 -8.13 -18.26
C SER A 38 0.59 -9.06 -17.62
N ARG A 39 -0.22 -8.55 -16.67
CA ARG A 39 -1.27 -9.33 -16.05
C ARG A 39 -2.33 -9.76 -17.06
N ASP A 40 -2.78 -10.98 -16.91
CA ASP A 40 -3.84 -11.55 -17.79
C ASP A 40 -5.21 -10.88 -17.56
N PHE A 41 -5.48 -10.40 -16.34
CA PHE A 41 -6.71 -9.67 -16.00
C PHE A 41 -6.51 -8.87 -14.71
N ALA A 42 -6.52 -7.54 -14.80
CA ALA A 42 -6.15 -6.66 -13.69
C ALA A 42 -6.96 -6.84 -12.38
N PRO A 43 -8.31 -7.03 -12.37
CA PRO A 43 -9.09 -7.17 -11.14
C PRO A 43 -8.83 -8.47 -10.36
N ASN A 44 -8.40 -9.55 -11.04
CA ASN A 44 -8.10 -10.83 -10.42
C ASN A 44 -7.10 -11.60 -11.31
N PRO A 45 -5.81 -11.26 -11.23
CA PRO A 45 -4.78 -11.86 -12.06
C PRO A 45 -4.50 -13.30 -11.62
N TYR A 46 -4.31 -14.17 -12.61
CA TYR A 46 -3.83 -15.53 -12.40
C TYR A 46 -2.38 -15.68 -12.82
N ARG A 47 -1.90 -14.83 -13.72
CA ARG A 47 -0.53 -14.82 -14.24
C ARG A 47 -0.12 -13.41 -14.60
N GLY A 48 1.19 -13.18 -14.55
CA GLY A 48 1.79 -11.95 -15.03
C GLY A 48 2.49 -11.18 -13.96
N LEU A 49 3.00 -10.04 -14.36
CA LEU A 49 3.79 -9.13 -13.56
C LEU A 49 3.25 -7.72 -13.74
N TYR A 50 3.12 -7.01 -12.64
CA TYR A 50 2.87 -5.58 -12.62
C TYR A 50 4.00 -4.89 -11.86
N LEU A 51 4.64 -3.93 -12.50
CA LEU A 51 5.66 -3.06 -11.90
C LEU A 51 5.27 -1.61 -12.12
N ASN A 52 5.35 -0.82 -11.08
CA ASN A 52 5.16 0.63 -11.15
C ASN A 52 6.19 1.31 -10.26
N LEU A 53 7.01 2.16 -10.87
CA LEU A 53 7.91 3.07 -10.19
C LEU A 53 7.46 4.48 -10.48
N ARG A 54 7.17 5.25 -9.44
CA ARG A 54 6.76 6.64 -9.54
C ARG A 54 7.65 7.53 -8.68
N GLU A 55 8.16 8.57 -9.31
CA GLU A 55 8.83 9.68 -8.64
C GLU A 55 7.93 10.92 -8.69
N THR A 56 7.71 11.55 -7.55
CA THR A 56 6.95 12.80 -7.47
C THR A 56 7.76 13.85 -6.73
N TYR A 57 7.97 14.98 -7.38
CA TYR A 57 8.69 16.11 -6.83
C TYR A 57 7.73 17.25 -6.50
N PHE A 58 7.77 17.74 -5.28
CA PHE A 58 6.96 18.84 -4.76
C PHE A 58 7.86 20.06 -4.50
N PRO A 59 8.17 20.88 -5.49
CA PRO A 59 9.03 22.04 -5.31
C PRO A 59 8.30 23.22 -4.69
N ALA A 60 9.01 24.02 -3.89
CA ALA A 60 8.50 25.29 -3.38
C ALA A 60 8.13 26.26 -4.51
N ALA A 61 8.83 26.21 -5.65
CA ALA A 61 8.57 27.02 -6.84
C ALA A 61 7.16 26.81 -7.44
N LEU A 62 6.53 25.67 -7.22
CA LEU A 62 5.14 25.39 -7.63
C LEU A 62 4.12 25.65 -6.51
N GLY A 63 4.51 26.36 -5.44
CA GLY A 63 3.64 26.71 -4.32
C GLY A 63 3.58 25.65 -3.23
N SER A 64 4.47 24.67 -3.24
CA SER A 64 4.58 23.74 -2.11
C SER A 64 5.18 24.43 -0.90
N THR A 65 4.63 24.14 0.28
CA THR A 65 5.14 24.68 1.55
C THR A 65 6.54 24.17 1.85
N GLU A 66 6.79 22.90 1.53
CA GLU A 66 8.08 22.23 1.70
C GLU A 66 8.49 21.55 0.40
N THR A 67 9.80 21.44 0.18
CA THR A 67 10.35 20.71 -0.97
C THR A 67 10.52 19.25 -0.58
N ILE A 68 9.77 18.37 -1.26
CA ILE A 68 9.71 16.93 -0.96
C ILE A 68 9.89 16.13 -2.25
N TRP A 69 10.66 15.04 -2.16
CA TRP A 69 10.68 13.98 -3.15
C TRP A 69 9.97 12.76 -2.58
N ARG A 70 9.08 12.18 -3.37
CA ARG A 70 8.39 10.94 -3.05
C ARG A 70 8.67 9.90 -4.10
N THR A 71 9.29 8.81 -3.69
CA THR A 71 9.47 7.61 -4.47
C THR A 71 8.44 6.58 -4.06
N THR A 72 7.69 6.01 -5.00
CA THR A 72 6.82 4.87 -4.75
C THR A 72 7.14 3.74 -5.71
N PHE A 73 7.20 2.54 -5.19
CA PHE A 73 7.37 1.32 -5.96
C PHE A 73 6.24 0.34 -5.64
N THR A 74 5.66 -0.25 -6.67
CA THR A 74 4.70 -1.36 -6.56
C THR A 74 5.17 -2.48 -7.47
N GLY A 75 5.30 -3.68 -6.92
CA GLY A 75 5.61 -4.88 -7.67
C GLY A 75 4.64 -6.00 -7.31
N ASN A 76 3.88 -6.50 -8.29
CA ASN A 76 3.00 -7.63 -8.09
C ASN A 76 3.37 -8.74 -9.06
N PHE A 77 3.50 -9.96 -8.55
CA PHE A 77 3.77 -11.14 -9.37
C PHE A 77 2.72 -12.20 -9.11
N TYR A 78 2.21 -12.82 -10.19
CA TYR A 78 1.14 -13.80 -10.14
C TYR A 78 1.53 -15.05 -10.89
N GLN A 79 1.42 -16.19 -10.22
CA GLN A 79 1.69 -17.50 -10.78
C GLN A 79 0.51 -18.44 -10.55
N ARG A 80 -0.11 -18.86 -11.63
CA ARG A 80 -1.10 -19.95 -11.58
C ARG A 80 -0.38 -21.26 -11.34
N LEU A 81 -0.69 -21.94 -10.24
CA LEU A 81 -0.12 -23.24 -9.90
C LEU A 81 -0.89 -24.36 -10.58
N TRP A 82 -2.22 -24.40 -10.39
CA TRP A 82 -3.13 -25.32 -11.04
C TRP A 82 -4.49 -24.66 -11.31
N LYS A 83 -5.47 -25.42 -11.78
CA LYS A 83 -6.81 -24.87 -12.08
C LYS A 83 -7.46 -24.35 -10.77
N GLY A 84 -7.79 -23.05 -10.79
CA GLY A 84 -8.42 -22.39 -9.63
C GLY A 84 -7.45 -21.98 -8.53
N CYS A 85 -6.14 -22.23 -8.67
CA CYS A 85 -5.13 -21.85 -7.71
C CYS A 85 -4.16 -20.82 -8.26
N THR A 86 -3.94 -19.74 -7.49
CA THR A 86 -2.98 -18.68 -7.81
C THR A 86 -2.14 -18.36 -6.57
N LEU A 87 -0.84 -18.29 -6.77
CA LEU A 87 0.09 -17.69 -5.81
C LEU A 87 0.39 -16.27 -6.27
N ALA A 88 0.15 -15.32 -5.41
CA ALA A 88 0.33 -13.90 -5.68
C ALA A 88 1.32 -13.30 -4.69
N PHE A 89 2.24 -12.48 -5.19
CA PHE A 89 3.21 -11.72 -4.38
C PHE A 89 2.99 -10.24 -4.62
N ASP A 90 3.05 -9.47 -3.54
CA ASP A 90 2.98 -8.02 -3.56
C ASP A 90 4.16 -7.44 -2.79
N ALA A 91 4.80 -6.44 -3.36
CA ALA A 91 5.81 -5.63 -2.73
C ALA A 91 5.48 -4.16 -2.96
N TYR A 92 5.50 -3.39 -1.91
CA TYR A 92 5.26 -1.96 -1.98
C TYR A 92 6.28 -1.21 -1.14
N MET A 93 6.73 -0.08 -1.66
CA MET A 93 7.60 0.83 -0.96
C MET A 93 7.14 2.27 -1.21
N GLU A 94 7.14 3.07 -0.18
CA GLU A 94 7.03 4.53 -0.26
C GLU A 94 8.17 5.15 0.54
N TYR A 95 8.85 6.11 -0.05
CA TYR A 95 9.94 6.83 0.61
C TYR A 95 9.85 8.32 0.30
N ASN A 96 9.78 9.13 1.34
CA ASN A 96 9.70 10.57 1.25
C ASN A 96 11.02 11.16 1.75
N THR A 97 11.60 12.09 0.98
CA THR A 97 12.81 12.82 1.35
C THR A 97 12.57 14.32 1.27
N GLY A 98 13.08 15.05 2.25
CA GLY A 98 12.91 16.50 2.35
C GLY A 98 13.49 17.02 3.66
N LYS A 99 13.59 18.33 3.80
CA LYS A 99 14.09 18.95 5.03
C LYS A 99 13.10 18.76 6.19
N GLU A 100 11.83 19.04 5.93
CA GLU A 100 10.73 18.84 6.86
C GLU A 100 9.58 18.16 6.10
N ILE A 101 9.21 16.93 6.49
CA ILE A 101 8.11 16.20 5.86
C ILE A 101 6.89 16.38 6.75
N PRO A 102 5.79 16.99 6.25
CA PRO A 102 4.55 17.12 7.01
C PRO A 102 4.02 15.76 7.43
N TRP A 103 3.50 15.64 8.65
CA TRP A 103 2.97 14.40 9.22
C TRP A 103 1.93 13.69 8.35
N SER A 104 1.19 14.46 7.54
CA SER A 104 0.18 13.94 6.62
C SER A 104 0.75 13.46 5.28
N MET A 105 2.04 13.74 5.01
CA MET A 105 2.75 13.28 3.82
C MET A 105 3.72 12.14 4.10
N VAL A 106 3.95 11.75 5.35
CA VAL A 106 4.75 10.59 5.69
C VAL A 106 4.06 9.31 5.24
N ALA A 107 4.86 8.30 4.93
CA ALA A 107 4.39 6.97 4.54
C ALA A 107 3.59 6.32 5.67
N GLN A 108 2.49 5.64 5.35
CA GLN A 108 1.53 5.11 6.30
C GLN A 108 1.30 3.62 6.07
N LEU A 109 1.72 2.81 7.02
CA LEU A 109 1.53 1.36 6.99
C LEU A 109 0.13 0.97 7.43
N GLY A 110 -0.42 -0.08 6.81
CA GLY A 110 -1.72 -0.66 7.15
C GLY A 110 -2.82 -0.40 6.12
N GLY A 111 -3.98 -0.95 6.35
CA GLY A 111 -5.16 -0.73 5.52
C GLY A 111 -5.87 -2.01 5.07
N GLY A 112 -6.78 -1.87 4.12
CA GLY A 112 -7.62 -2.97 3.64
C GLY A 112 -7.04 -3.80 2.48
N TYR A 113 -5.89 -3.41 1.94
CA TYR A 113 -5.22 -4.10 0.83
C TYR A 113 -3.93 -4.78 1.29
N ARG A 114 -3.05 -4.02 1.91
CA ARG A 114 -1.78 -4.45 2.47
C ARG A 114 -1.83 -4.37 3.97
N MET A 115 -1.01 -5.16 4.65
CA MET A 115 -0.93 -5.18 6.12
C MET A 115 -2.31 -5.21 6.81
N ARG A 116 -3.23 -6.02 6.25
CA ARG A 116 -4.57 -6.23 6.80
C ARG A 116 -4.48 -6.71 8.25
N GLY A 117 -5.15 -6.04 9.17
CA GLY A 117 -5.00 -6.23 10.62
C GLY A 117 -4.33 -5.07 11.33
N TYR A 118 -3.77 -4.11 10.57
CA TYR A 118 -3.30 -2.83 11.09
C TYR A 118 -4.19 -1.69 10.57
N TYR A 119 -4.48 -0.72 11.42
CA TYR A 119 -5.15 0.51 10.99
C TYR A 119 -4.22 1.34 10.13
N LEU A 120 -4.75 1.95 9.07
CA LEU A 120 -3.97 2.83 8.20
C LEU A 120 -3.34 3.96 9.01
N GLY A 121 -2.02 4.08 8.91
CA GLY A 121 -1.24 5.10 9.62
C GLY A 121 -1.04 4.82 11.12
N GLN A 122 -1.35 3.63 11.62
CA GLN A 122 -0.97 3.20 12.97
C GLN A 122 0.54 3.24 13.16
N TYR A 123 1.28 2.87 12.12
CA TYR A 123 2.72 3.03 12.01
C TYR A 123 3.00 3.91 10.80
N ARG A 124 3.81 4.93 11.01
CA ARG A 124 4.16 5.89 9.96
C ARG A 124 5.56 6.43 10.16
N ASP A 125 6.25 6.67 9.07
CA ASP A 125 7.58 7.31 9.06
C ASP A 125 7.84 7.88 7.66
N ASN A 126 9.02 8.40 7.41
CA ASN A 126 9.40 8.93 6.10
C ASN A 126 9.41 7.84 5.02
N GLY A 127 9.80 6.63 5.40
CA GLY A 127 9.79 5.47 4.52
C GLY A 127 8.97 4.32 5.08
N MET A 128 8.40 3.52 4.19
CA MET A 128 7.83 2.23 4.51
C MET A 128 8.09 1.21 3.40
N ILE A 129 8.13 -0.04 3.79
CA ILE A 129 8.20 -1.19 2.90
C ILE A 129 7.23 -2.26 3.39
N GLU A 130 6.51 -2.85 2.46
CA GLU A 130 5.55 -3.93 2.72
C GLU A 130 5.75 -5.03 1.69
N VAL A 131 5.73 -6.28 2.15
CA VAL A 131 5.76 -7.46 1.29
C VAL A 131 4.69 -8.43 1.74
N GLN A 132 4.04 -9.10 0.80
CA GLN A 132 2.99 -10.06 1.08
C GLN A 132 2.99 -11.18 0.06
N ALA A 133 2.73 -12.40 0.53
CA ALA A 133 2.43 -13.55 -0.30
C ALA A 133 1.02 -14.04 0.01
N GLU A 134 0.21 -14.23 -1.02
CA GLU A 134 -1.18 -14.66 -0.89
C GLU A 134 -1.44 -15.89 -1.76
N PHE A 135 -1.94 -16.95 -1.15
CA PHE A 135 -2.40 -18.15 -1.82
C PHE A 135 -3.92 -18.06 -1.99
N ARG A 136 -4.40 -18.12 -3.23
CA ARG A 136 -5.81 -18.03 -3.61
C ARG A 136 -6.26 -19.36 -4.19
N GLN A 137 -7.32 -19.96 -3.64
CA GLN A 137 -7.87 -21.20 -4.14
C GLN A 137 -9.38 -21.09 -4.35
N LYS A 138 -9.83 -21.29 -5.58
CA LYS A 138 -11.23 -21.53 -5.90
C LYS A 138 -11.61 -22.95 -5.45
N ILE A 139 -12.59 -23.09 -4.58
CA ILE A 139 -12.96 -24.39 -3.99
C ILE A 139 -14.11 -25.01 -4.79
N TYR A 140 -15.22 -24.27 -4.91
CA TYR A 140 -16.41 -24.80 -5.54
C TYR A 140 -17.19 -23.68 -6.24
N ASN A 141 -17.57 -23.91 -7.51
CA ASN A 141 -18.36 -22.99 -8.32
C ASN A 141 -17.84 -21.54 -8.26
N ARG A 142 -18.50 -20.66 -7.50
CA ARG A 142 -18.16 -19.24 -7.32
C ARG A 142 -17.46 -18.93 -5.99
N HIS A 143 -17.16 -19.95 -5.22
CA HIS A 143 -16.61 -19.82 -3.86
C HIS A 143 -15.12 -20.15 -3.83
N GLY A 144 -14.37 -19.37 -3.12
CA GLY A 144 -12.93 -19.55 -2.92
C GLY A 144 -12.47 -19.04 -1.56
N ILE A 145 -11.23 -19.35 -1.25
CA ILE A 145 -10.52 -18.88 -0.07
C ILE A 145 -9.19 -18.25 -0.48
N ALA A 146 -8.72 -17.36 0.36
CA ALA A 146 -7.35 -16.84 0.29
C ALA A 146 -6.72 -16.93 1.68
N VAL A 147 -5.43 -17.24 1.71
CA VAL A 147 -4.60 -17.15 2.91
C VAL A 147 -3.35 -16.37 2.58
N TRP A 148 -2.87 -15.56 3.51
CA TRP A 148 -1.69 -14.76 3.26
C TRP A 148 -0.82 -14.63 4.49
N VAL A 149 0.43 -14.33 4.19
CA VAL A 149 1.43 -13.86 5.15
C VAL A 149 2.12 -12.65 4.56
N GLY A 150 2.51 -11.73 5.41
CA GLY A 150 3.19 -10.51 5.00
C GLY A 150 4.02 -9.92 6.11
N ALA A 151 4.80 -8.94 5.75
CA ALA A 151 5.62 -8.18 6.67
C ALA A 151 5.72 -6.73 6.19
N GLY A 152 5.74 -5.81 7.13
CA GLY A 152 5.92 -4.39 6.85
C GLY A 152 6.82 -3.73 7.86
N ASN A 153 7.49 -2.66 7.43
CA ASN A 153 8.37 -1.88 8.27
C ASN A 153 8.25 -0.40 7.90
N VAL A 154 8.39 0.46 8.89
CA VAL A 154 8.49 1.92 8.71
C VAL A 154 9.84 2.39 9.25
N PHE A 155 10.45 3.35 8.57
CA PHE A 155 11.80 3.80 8.91
C PHE A 155 12.01 5.27 8.52
N PRO A 156 12.84 6.02 9.29
CA PRO A 156 13.11 7.43 9.01
C PRO A 156 14.03 7.62 7.80
N SER A 157 14.96 6.65 7.55
CA SER A 157 15.89 6.64 6.43
C SER A 157 16.48 5.24 6.25
N PHE A 158 17.00 4.91 5.07
CA PHE A 158 17.52 3.56 4.77
C PHE A 158 18.69 3.15 5.67
N ASP A 159 19.55 4.08 6.07
CA ASP A 159 20.66 3.86 7.01
C ASP A 159 20.19 3.54 8.44
N ARG A 160 18.95 3.94 8.79
CA ARG A 160 18.31 3.67 10.09
C ARG A 160 17.26 2.58 10.05
N PHE A 161 17.23 1.81 8.97
CA PHE A 161 16.32 0.67 8.85
C PHE A 161 16.66 -0.41 9.90
N GLN A 162 15.65 -0.86 10.66
CA GLN A 162 15.83 -1.85 11.72
C GLN A 162 14.93 -3.06 11.47
N TRP A 163 15.51 -4.19 11.13
CA TRP A 163 14.80 -5.46 10.93
C TRP A 163 13.96 -5.87 12.15
N ARG A 164 14.41 -5.53 13.36
CA ARG A 164 13.71 -5.85 14.61
C ARG A 164 12.33 -5.17 14.73
N GLN A 165 12.11 -4.08 14.01
CA GLN A 165 10.85 -3.34 13.99
C GLN A 165 9.86 -3.85 12.93
N THR A 166 10.23 -4.88 12.17
CA THR A 166 9.36 -5.47 11.17
C THR A 166 8.12 -6.10 11.80
N LEU A 167 6.98 -5.73 11.26
CA LEU A 167 5.65 -6.08 11.75
C LEU A 167 5.12 -7.23 10.90
N PRO A 168 4.75 -8.39 11.49
CA PRO A 168 4.15 -9.49 10.77
C PRO A 168 2.67 -9.23 10.49
N ASN A 169 2.18 -9.77 9.39
CA ASN A 169 0.77 -9.77 9.00
C ASN A 169 0.41 -11.15 8.44
N TYR A 170 -0.75 -11.66 8.81
CA TYR A 170 -1.30 -12.91 8.26
C TYR A 170 -2.81 -12.91 8.35
N GLY A 171 -3.45 -13.76 7.59
CA GLY A 171 -4.89 -13.86 7.64
C GLY A 171 -5.49 -14.85 6.67
N ILE A 172 -6.81 -14.89 6.72
CA ILE A 172 -7.65 -15.73 5.88
C ILE A 172 -8.80 -14.90 5.33
N GLY A 173 -9.20 -15.20 4.11
CA GLY A 173 -10.30 -14.50 3.46
C GLY A 173 -11.19 -15.44 2.64
N TYR A 174 -12.45 -15.09 2.60
CA TYR A 174 -13.44 -15.71 1.74
C TYR A 174 -13.60 -14.91 0.45
N ARG A 175 -13.83 -15.60 -0.67
CA ARG A 175 -14.03 -15.05 -2.00
C ARG A 175 -15.34 -15.56 -2.58
N TRP A 176 -16.15 -14.62 -3.06
CA TRP A 176 -17.34 -14.94 -3.84
C TRP A 176 -17.27 -14.25 -5.19
N GLU A 177 -17.15 -15.07 -6.25
CA GLU A 177 -17.11 -14.60 -7.64
C GLU A 177 -18.53 -14.26 -8.11
N PHE A 178 -18.96 -13.01 -7.96
CA PHE A 178 -20.28 -12.58 -8.40
C PHE A 178 -20.36 -12.36 -9.92
N LYS A 179 -19.25 -12.00 -10.55
CA LYS A 179 -19.06 -11.91 -12.00
C LYS A 179 -17.73 -12.57 -12.37
N HIS A 180 -17.60 -13.04 -13.61
CA HIS A 180 -16.37 -13.71 -14.05
C HIS A 180 -15.11 -12.92 -13.66
N ARG A 181 -14.28 -13.52 -12.84
CA ARG A 181 -13.03 -12.97 -12.28
C ARG A 181 -13.18 -11.66 -11.50
N VAL A 182 -14.37 -11.37 -10.99
CA VAL A 182 -14.62 -10.25 -10.08
C VAL A 182 -15.18 -10.81 -8.78
N ASN A 183 -14.39 -10.70 -7.73
CA ASN A 183 -14.69 -11.27 -6.43
C ASN A 183 -15.20 -10.20 -5.44
N VAL A 184 -16.20 -10.56 -4.65
CA VAL A 184 -16.43 -9.94 -3.35
C VAL A 184 -15.56 -10.69 -2.36
N ARG A 185 -14.83 -9.98 -1.53
CA ARG A 185 -13.96 -10.57 -0.51
C ARG A 185 -14.32 -10.12 0.89
N ILE A 186 -14.19 -11.04 1.81
CA ILE A 186 -14.23 -10.78 3.25
C ILE A 186 -12.95 -11.35 3.82
N ASP A 187 -12.11 -10.52 4.37
CA ASP A 187 -10.80 -10.86 4.89
C ASP A 187 -10.75 -10.63 6.39
N TYR A 188 -10.23 -11.58 7.14
CA TYR A 188 -9.80 -11.40 8.51
C TYR A 188 -8.27 -11.39 8.57
N GLY A 189 -7.70 -10.23 8.80
CA GLY A 189 -6.27 -10.03 8.94
C GLY A 189 -5.87 -9.82 10.39
N ARG A 190 -4.71 -10.36 10.78
CA ARG A 190 -4.14 -10.20 12.10
C ARG A 190 -2.71 -9.65 12.02
N GLY A 191 -2.45 -8.65 12.84
CA GLY A 191 -1.15 -8.07 13.07
C GLY A 191 -0.67 -8.32 14.51
N LYS A 192 0.42 -7.70 14.90
CA LYS A 192 1.07 -7.85 16.21
C LYS A 192 0.13 -7.49 17.38
N HIS A 193 -0.70 -6.45 17.24
CA HIS A 193 -1.47 -5.87 18.34
C HIS A 193 -2.99 -5.95 18.14
N GLY A 194 -3.46 -6.59 17.08
CA GLY A 194 -4.88 -6.67 16.81
C GLY A 194 -5.20 -7.36 15.50
N GLY A 195 -6.48 -7.35 15.15
CA GLY A 195 -6.98 -7.85 13.88
C GLY A 195 -8.09 -6.95 13.34
N SER A 196 -8.35 -7.04 12.06
CA SER A 196 -9.44 -6.33 11.40
C SER A 196 -10.15 -7.21 10.40
N VAL A 197 -11.44 -6.96 10.23
CA VAL A 197 -12.23 -7.52 9.14
C VAL A 197 -12.31 -6.47 8.03
N VAL A 198 -12.05 -6.90 6.80
CA VAL A 198 -12.12 -6.06 5.61
C VAL A 198 -13.12 -6.64 4.64
N PHE A 199 -14.07 -5.83 4.20
CA PHE A 199 -14.98 -6.15 3.10
C PHE A 199 -14.62 -5.29 1.90
N ASN A 200 -14.45 -5.91 0.73
CA ASN A 200 -14.11 -5.19 -0.49
C ASN A 200 -14.52 -5.97 -1.75
N VAL A 201 -14.41 -5.32 -2.89
CA VAL A 201 -14.59 -5.91 -4.23
C VAL A 201 -13.23 -5.97 -4.92
N ASN A 202 -13.02 -6.98 -5.75
CA ASN A 202 -11.74 -7.39 -6.37
C ASN A 202 -10.74 -7.98 -5.35
N GLU A 203 -9.60 -8.42 -5.85
CA GLU A 203 -8.53 -8.93 -5.02
C GLU A 203 -7.75 -7.80 -4.31
N ALA A 204 -6.91 -8.16 -3.37
CA ALA A 204 -6.17 -7.18 -2.58
C ALA A 204 -5.10 -6.46 -3.40
N PHE A 205 -4.54 -7.16 -4.41
CA PHE A 205 -3.52 -6.64 -5.34
C PHE A 205 -3.49 -7.52 -6.58
#